data_b2c0c2eccdf2f113872866a6e751c394
#
_entry.id   b2c0c2eccdf2f113872866a6e751c394
#
_cell.length_a   1.000
_cell.length_b   1.000
_cell.length_c   1.000
_cell.angle_alpha   90.00
_cell.angle_beta   90.00
_cell.angle_gamma   90.00
#
_symmetry.space_group_name_H-M   'P 1'
#
loop_
_entity.id
_entity.type
_entity.pdbx_description
1 polymer ?
#
loop_
_entity_poly.entity_id
_entity_poly.type
_entity_poly.pdbx_seq_one_letter_code
_entity_poly.pdbx_strand_id
1 'polypeptide(L)'
;MFFGGYMAFKKSTEPISYTIKENGVQELKEEKNNMTLFLQVVGWNGNEAKLELRKWIVKEKDLTPHKGVSFMTIAGPTNLANALVKNGYGDTETILDHLKNREDFETTLTKVIGKKNVVKAKNTKVDINEDEYFDPNEMFT
;
A
#
# COMPACT_ATOMS: atom_id res chain seq x y z
N MET A 1 -0.08 -43.90 -13.86
CA MET A 1 -0.30 -43.09 -13.48
C MET A 1 0.01 -42.13 -13.64
N PHE A 2 -0.40 -41.71 -13.75
CA PHE A 2 -0.35 -40.76 -13.54
C PHE A 2 -0.19 -40.18 -13.11
N PHE A 3 0.05 -40.46 -13.12
CA PHE A 3 -0.07 -39.35 -12.52
C PHE A 3 0.96 -38.91 -11.69
N GLY A 4 2.20 -38.91 -12.04
CA GLY A 4 3.26 -38.37 -11.25
C GLY A 4 2.95 -36.97 -10.81
N GLY A 5 2.53 -36.15 -11.70
CA GLY A 5 2.13 -34.82 -11.35
C GLY A 5 0.99 -34.78 -10.34
N TYR A 6 0.19 -35.77 -10.38
CA TYR A 6 -0.88 -35.90 -9.44
C TYR A 6 -0.36 -36.06 -8.02
N MET A 7 0.74 -36.72 -7.88
CA MET A 7 1.33 -36.92 -6.59
C MET A 7 1.79 -35.61 -5.98
N ALA A 8 2.08 -34.64 -6.82
CA ALA A 8 2.49 -33.34 -6.32
C ALA A 8 1.41 -32.62 -5.58
N PHE A 9 0.16 -33.04 -5.75
CA PHE A 9 -0.93 -32.40 -5.07
C PHE A 9 -1.27 -33.02 -3.72
N LYS A 10 -0.56 -34.02 -3.34
CA LYS A 10 -0.75 -34.56 -2.00
C LYS A 10 -0.34 -33.52 -1.02
N LYS A 11 -1.16 -33.30 -0.05
CA LYS A 11 -0.82 -32.38 1.02
C LYS A 11 0.34 -32.94 1.78
N SER A 12 1.27 -32.08 2.09
CA SER A 12 2.35 -32.43 2.98
C SER A 12 1.75 -32.74 4.35
N THR A 13 2.26 -33.76 4.99
CA THR A 13 1.85 -34.08 6.35
C THR A 13 2.63 -33.23 7.35
N GLU A 14 3.64 -32.51 6.88
CA GLU A 14 4.42 -31.65 7.74
C GLU A 14 3.67 -30.36 8.03
N PRO A 15 3.76 -29.85 9.24
CA PRO A 15 3.12 -28.59 9.55
C PRO A 15 3.80 -27.48 8.76
N ILE A 16 2.96 -26.54 8.32
CA ILE A 16 3.46 -25.35 7.63
C ILE A 16 4.14 -24.48 8.67
N SER A 17 5.40 -24.14 8.43
CA SER A 17 6.10 -23.24 9.32
C SER A 17 6.16 -21.85 8.70
N TYR A 18 6.10 -20.85 9.56
CA TYR A 18 6.20 -19.47 9.11
C TYR A 18 6.77 -18.62 10.22
N THR A 19 7.34 -17.49 9.81
CA THR A 19 7.87 -16.51 10.74
C THR A 19 7.36 -15.14 10.34
N ILE A 20 6.76 -14.44 11.30
CA ILE A 20 6.30 -13.08 11.08
C ILE A 20 7.38 -12.13 11.58
N LYS A 21 7.78 -11.22 10.71
CA LYS A 21 8.81 -10.26 11.06
C LYS A 21 8.17 -9.10 11.80
N GLU A 22 8.44 -8.99 13.07
CA GLU A 22 7.81 -7.99 13.93
C GLU A 22 7.99 -6.56 13.42
N ASN A 23 9.20 -6.23 13.03
CA ASN A 23 9.48 -4.87 12.55
C ASN A 23 8.87 -4.57 11.19
N GLY A 24 8.30 -5.58 10.57
CA GLY A 24 7.68 -5.42 9.26
C GLY A 24 6.18 -5.58 9.26
N VAL A 25 5.58 -5.73 10.44
CA VAL A 25 4.13 -5.89 10.51
C VAL A 25 3.47 -4.56 10.22
N GLN A 26 2.59 -4.60 9.24
CA GLN A 26 1.80 -3.43 8.87
C GLN A 26 0.36 -3.83 9.11
N GLU A 27 -0.32 -3.13 9.97
CA GLU A 27 -1.68 -3.52 10.30
C GLU A 27 -2.67 -3.04 9.27
N LEU A 28 -3.34 -4.00 8.67
CA LEU A 28 -4.57 -3.75 7.97
C LEU A 28 -5.53 -4.74 8.58
N LYS A 29 -6.30 -4.31 9.55
CA LYS A 29 -7.11 -5.23 10.31
C LYS A 29 -8.56 -5.14 9.88
N GLU A 30 -8.96 -6.09 9.06
CA GLU A 30 -10.35 -6.25 8.69
C GLU A 30 -10.81 -7.61 9.17
N GLU A 31 -11.92 -7.64 9.87
CA GLU A 31 -12.45 -8.88 10.42
C GLU A 31 -13.84 -9.15 9.88
N LYS A 32 -14.06 -10.36 9.42
CA LYS A 32 -15.38 -10.79 8.97
C LYS A 32 -15.43 -12.32 8.96
N ASN A 33 -16.50 -12.87 9.49
CA ASN A 33 -16.73 -14.34 9.47
C ASN A 33 -15.55 -15.15 10.01
N ASN A 34 -15.05 -14.76 11.18
CA ASN A 34 -13.94 -15.44 11.84
C ASN A 34 -12.64 -15.41 11.02
N MET A 35 -12.54 -14.46 10.13
CA MET A 35 -11.32 -14.23 9.36
C MET A 35 -10.83 -12.81 9.58
N THR A 36 -9.53 -12.65 9.55
CA THR A 36 -8.91 -11.34 9.64
C THR A 36 -7.92 -11.20 8.50
N LEU A 37 -7.82 -10.00 7.96
CA LEU A 37 -6.89 -9.69 6.88
C LEU A 37 -5.75 -8.87 7.44
N PHE A 38 -4.53 -9.33 7.20
CA PHE A 38 -3.33 -8.63 7.63
C PHE A 38 -2.42 -8.31 6.46
N LEU A 39 -1.77 -7.17 6.55
CA LEU A 39 -0.62 -6.84 5.72
C LEU A 39 0.60 -7.08 6.59
N GLN A 40 1.44 -8.03 6.20
CA GLN A 40 2.54 -8.51 7.05
C GLN A 40 3.75 -8.88 6.21
N VAL A 41 4.90 -8.92 6.87
CA VAL A 41 6.12 -9.47 6.28
C VAL A 41 6.28 -10.87 6.85
N VAL A 42 6.12 -11.88 6.02
CA VAL A 42 6.08 -13.28 6.45
C VAL A 42 7.08 -14.11 5.65
N GLY A 43 7.85 -14.94 6.36
CA GLY A 43 8.69 -15.94 5.75
C GLY A 43 8.06 -17.31 5.91
N TRP A 44 7.91 -18.02 4.80
CA TRP A 44 7.30 -19.34 4.79
C TRP A 44 8.35 -20.43 4.66
N ASN A 45 8.26 -21.43 5.50
CA ASN A 45 9.12 -22.61 5.45
C ASN A 45 10.61 -22.28 5.39
N GLY A 46 11.04 -21.29 6.16
CA GLY A 46 12.43 -20.90 6.19
C GLY A 46 12.87 -20.00 5.04
N ASN A 47 11.97 -19.65 4.16
CA ASN A 47 12.28 -18.74 3.06
C ASN A 47 12.34 -17.31 3.53
N GLU A 48 12.95 -16.46 2.71
CA GLU A 48 13.04 -15.05 3.01
C GLU A 48 11.68 -14.42 3.22
N ALA A 49 11.57 -13.57 4.24
CA ALA A 49 10.32 -12.92 4.57
C ALA A 49 9.98 -11.84 3.54
N LYS A 50 8.75 -11.83 3.09
CA LYS A 50 8.26 -10.88 2.10
C LYS A 50 6.94 -10.29 2.56
N LEU A 51 6.67 -9.09 2.09
CA LEU A 51 5.41 -8.44 2.38
C LEU A 51 4.29 -9.14 1.63
N GLU A 52 3.18 -9.39 2.32
CA GLU A 52 2.01 -10.01 1.69
C GLU A 52 0.72 -9.60 2.38
N LEU A 53 -0.38 -9.76 1.67
CA LEU A 53 -1.71 -9.64 2.21
C LEU A 53 -2.25 -11.05 2.41
N ARG A 54 -2.69 -11.36 3.61
CA ARG A 54 -3.20 -12.70 3.89
C ARG A 54 -4.36 -12.68 4.85
N LYS A 55 -5.30 -13.55 4.55
CA LYS A 55 -6.40 -13.82 5.47
C LYS A 55 -5.95 -14.90 6.44
N TRP A 56 -6.35 -14.73 7.69
CA TRP A 56 -6.09 -15.71 8.74
C TRP A 56 -7.41 -16.11 9.33
N ILE A 57 -7.55 -17.39 9.63
CA ILE A 57 -8.73 -17.91 10.32
C ILE A 57 -8.50 -17.77 11.81
N VAL A 58 -9.45 -17.13 12.48
CA VAL A 58 -9.37 -16.93 13.92
C VAL A 58 -10.18 -18.00 14.61
N LYS A 59 -9.51 -18.84 15.41
CA LYS A 59 -10.17 -19.82 16.26
C LYS A 59 -9.68 -19.62 17.67
N GLU A 60 -10.55 -19.12 18.51
CA GLU A 60 -10.20 -18.81 19.89
C GLU A 60 -8.98 -17.92 19.95
N LYS A 61 -7.84 -18.46 20.36
CA LYS A 61 -6.60 -17.71 20.43
C LYS A 61 -5.65 -18.01 19.30
N ASP A 62 -6.03 -18.94 18.41
CA ASP A 62 -5.14 -19.38 17.34
C ASP A 62 -5.48 -18.71 16.03
N LEU A 63 -4.43 -18.42 15.27
CA LEU A 63 -4.54 -17.91 13.92
C LEU A 63 -4.00 -18.97 12.98
N THR A 64 -4.80 -19.33 11.98
CA THR A 64 -4.39 -20.30 10.97
C THR A 64 -4.35 -19.57 9.63
N PRO A 65 -3.25 -19.70 8.86
CA PRO A 65 -3.15 -19.01 7.58
C PRO A 65 -4.18 -19.55 6.59
N HIS A 66 -4.74 -18.62 5.83
CA HIS A 66 -5.68 -18.96 4.77
C HIS A 66 -5.11 -18.37 3.46
N LYS A 67 -5.95 -17.88 2.59
CA LYS A 67 -5.50 -17.36 1.29
C LYS A 67 -4.80 -16.02 1.43
N GLY A 68 -3.74 -15.85 0.64
CA GLY A 68 -2.99 -14.61 0.62
C GLY A 68 -2.54 -14.25 -0.77
N VAL A 69 -2.06 -13.04 -0.91
CA VAL A 69 -1.53 -12.52 -2.16
C VAL A 69 -0.13 -12.01 -1.88
N SER A 70 0.83 -12.56 -2.60
CA SER A 70 2.20 -12.09 -2.54
C SER A 70 2.47 -11.19 -3.74
N PHE A 71 3.34 -10.22 -3.54
CA PHE A 71 3.71 -9.34 -4.63
C PHE A 71 4.78 -10.00 -5.49
N MET A 72 4.66 -9.86 -6.81
CA MET A 72 5.58 -10.50 -7.74
C MET A 72 6.89 -9.76 -7.87
N THR A 73 6.91 -8.48 -7.57
CA THR A 73 8.10 -7.65 -7.69
C THR A 73 8.27 -6.77 -6.47
N ILE A 74 9.48 -6.23 -6.32
CA ILE A 74 9.76 -5.30 -5.22
C ILE A 74 8.88 -4.05 -5.33
N ALA A 75 8.57 -3.64 -6.54
CA ALA A 75 7.72 -2.47 -6.78
C ALA A 75 6.23 -2.74 -6.58
N GLY A 76 5.86 -4.00 -6.38
CA GLY A 76 4.45 -4.38 -6.24
C GLY A 76 3.68 -3.59 -5.20
N PRO A 77 4.15 -3.51 -3.96
CA PRO A 77 3.43 -2.75 -2.93
C PRO A 77 3.25 -1.29 -3.29
N THR A 78 4.28 -0.67 -3.84
CA THR A 78 4.21 0.73 -4.26
C THR A 78 3.19 0.91 -5.38
N ASN A 79 3.19 0.01 -6.34
CA ASN A 79 2.23 0.06 -7.45
C ASN A 79 0.80 -0.10 -6.93
N LEU A 80 0.60 -0.98 -5.96
CA LEU A 80 -0.71 -1.16 -5.36
C LEU A 80 -1.16 0.11 -4.65
N ALA A 81 -0.28 0.70 -3.85
CA ALA A 81 -0.61 1.92 -3.12
C ALA A 81 -0.98 3.04 -4.09
N ASN A 82 -0.20 3.22 -5.14
CA ASN A 82 -0.46 4.24 -6.14
C ASN A 82 -1.80 4.01 -6.85
N ALA A 83 -2.09 2.76 -7.19
CA ALA A 83 -3.34 2.41 -7.85
C ALA A 83 -4.54 2.66 -6.96
N LEU A 84 -4.43 2.34 -5.67
CA LEU A 84 -5.51 2.57 -4.73
C LEU A 84 -5.80 4.07 -4.59
N VAL A 85 -4.76 4.87 -4.39
CA VAL A 85 -4.92 6.31 -4.24
C VAL A 85 -5.47 6.91 -5.53
N LYS A 86 -4.96 6.49 -6.68
CA LYS A 86 -5.43 6.96 -7.97
C LYS A 86 -6.92 6.69 -8.16
N ASN A 87 -7.40 5.60 -7.62
CA ASN A 87 -8.80 5.21 -7.76
C ASN A 87 -9.70 5.72 -6.61
N GLY A 88 -9.19 6.64 -5.82
CA GLY A 88 -10.00 7.31 -4.82
C GLY A 88 -10.04 6.63 -3.45
N TYR A 89 -9.21 5.64 -3.25
CA TYR A 89 -9.16 4.97 -1.95
C TYR A 89 -8.15 5.64 -1.03
N GLY A 90 -8.43 5.50 0.24
CA GLY A 90 -7.61 6.13 1.27
C GLY A 90 -8.18 7.48 1.67
N ASP A 91 -7.87 7.86 2.87
CA ASP A 91 -8.28 9.14 3.41
C ASP A 91 -7.17 10.15 3.16
N THR A 92 -7.48 11.24 2.50
CA THR A 92 -6.49 12.23 2.09
C THR A 92 -5.67 12.76 3.25
N GLU A 93 -6.34 13.11 4.33
CA GLU A 93 -5.67 13.67 5.49
C GLU A 93 -4.72 12.66 6.12
N THR A 94 -5.17 11.43 6.28
CA THR A 94 -4.38 10.36 6.86
C THR A 94 -3.18 10.03 5.98
N ILE A 95 -3.39 9.95 4.67
CA ILE A 95 -2.31 9.68 3.72
C ILE A 95 -1.26 10.77 3.81
N LEU A 96 -1.69 12.00 3.80
CA LEU A 96 -0.78 13.13 3.86
C LEU A 96 0.02 13.13 5.17
N ASP A 97 -0.64 12.82 6.27
CA ASP A 97 0.01 12.75 7.57
C ASP A 97 1.11 11.69 7.60
N HIS A 98 0.83 10.52 7.02
CA HIS A 98 1.84 9.47 6.93
C HIS A 98 2.98 9.84 5.99
N LEU A 99 2.67 10.52 4.90
CA LEU A 99 3.70 10.95 3.96
C LEU A 99 4.66 11.95 4.58
N LYS A 100 4.18 12.80 5.46
CA LYS A 100 5.02 13.79 6.14
C LYS A 100 6.14 13.16 6.96
N ASN A 101 5.96 11.92 7.36
CA ASN A 101 6.96 11.21 8.16
C ASN A 101 8.04 10.53 7.31
N ARG A 102 7.94 10.60 5.99
CA ARG A 102 8.95 10.02 5.10
C ARG A 102 10.12 10.95 4.94
N GLU A 103 11.32 10.38 4.89
CA GLU A 103 12.54 11.16 4.75
C GLU A 103 12.57 12.02 3.51
N ASP A 104 11.99 11.53 2.42
CA ASP A 104 12.00 12.23 1.13
C ASP A 104 10.86 13.20 0.96
N PHE A 105 10.01 13.36 1.97
CA PHE A 105 8.79 14.14 1.82
C PHE A 105 9.06 15.58 1.37
N GLU A 106 9.93 16.28 2.09
CA GLU A 106 10.20 17.69 1.79
C GLU A 106 10.81 17.88 0.41
N THR A 107 11.76 17.04 0.06
CA THR A 107 12.42 17.10 -1.23
C THR A 107 11.43 16.85 -2.36
N THR A 108 10.61 15.82 -2.19
CA THR A 108 9.63 15.46 -3.20
C THR A 108 8.55 16.53 -3.31
N LEU A 109 8.09 17.05 -2.18
CA LEU A 109 7.08 18.10 -2.18
C LEU A 109 7.56 19.33 -2.93
N THR A 110 8.79 19.76 -2.68
CA THR A 110 9.40 20.89 -3.36
C THR A 110 9.46 20.66 -4.86
N LYS A 111 9.85 19.45 -5.25
CA LYS A 111 9.92 19.08 -6.66
C LYS A 111 8.55 19.14 -7.34
N VAL A 112 7.54 18.59 -6.68
CA VAL A 112 6.18 18.56 -7.25
C VAL A 112 5.60 19.95 -7.34
N ILE A 113 5.77 20.78 -6.33
CA ILE A 113 5.30 22.15 -6.32
C ILE A 113 6.03 22.94 -7.41
N GLY A 114 7.34 22.73 -7.55
CA GLY A 114 8.12 23.38 -8.59
C GLY A 114 7.60 23.08 -9.98
N LYS A 115 7.33 21.81 -10.28
CA LYS A 115 6.78 21.40 -11.55
C LYS A 115 5.41 22.02 -11.79
N LYS A 116 4.58 22.03 -10.78
CA LYS A 116 3.23 22.56 -10.88
C LYS A 116 3.25 24.06 -11.15
N ASN A 117 4.15 24.78 -10.50
CA ASN A 117 4.29 26.21 -10.71
C ASN A 117 4.79 26.53 -12.11
N VAL A 118 5.70 25.73 -12.64
CA VAL A 118 6.17 25.91 -14.00
C VAL A 118 5.05 25.72 -15.00
N VAL A 119 4.26 24.69 -14.85
CA VAL A 119 3.12 24.43 -15.73
C VAL A 119 2.11 25.55 -15.61
N LYS A 120 1.82 25.97 -14.40
CA LYS A 120 0.87 27.04 -14.18
C LYS A 120 1.35 28.34 -14.79
N ALA A 121 2.63 28.65 -14.69
CA ALA A 121 3.19 29.84 -15.28
C ALA A 121 3.07 29.83 -16.79
N LYS A 122 3.30 28.67 -17.42
CA LYS A 122 3.15 28.56 -18.86
C LYS A 122 1.70 28.75 -19.28
N ASN A 123 0.79 28.23 -18.53
CA ASN A 123 -0.62 28.34 -18.85
C ASN A 123 -1.16 29.75 -18.64
N THR A 124 -0.71 30.41 -17.61
CA THR A 124 -1.20 31.75 -17.30
C THR A 124 -0.53 32.83 -18.11
N LYS A 125 0.53 32.51 -18.81
CA LYS A 125 1.22 33.47 -19.64
C LYS A 125 0.31 34.08 -20.68
N VAL A 126 -0.65 33.34 -21.13
CA VAL A 126 -1.59 33.78 -22.12
C VAL A 126 -2.75 34.55 -21.52
N ASP A 127 -3.04 34.24 -20.29
CA ASP A 127 -4.21 34.77 -19.63
C ASP A 127 -3.95 35.79 -18.58
N ILE A 128 -2.87 36.42 -18.65
CA ILE A 128 -2.64 37.40 -17.68
C ILE A 128 -3.55 38.51 -17.90
N ASN A 129 -4.44 38.54 -17.08
CA ASN A 129 -5.51 39.41 -17.17
C ASN A 129 -5.67 39.92 -15.79
N GLU A 130 -5.73 41.15 -15.65
CA GLU A 130 -5.81 41.74 -14.38
C GLU A 130 -7.08 41.41 -13.69
N ASP A 131 -8.06 41.10 -14.48
CA ASP A 131 -9.32 40.71 -13.93
C ASP A 131 -9.21 39.36 -13.25
N GLU A 132 -8.31 38.59 -13.78
CA GLU A 132 -8.06 37.29 -13.19
C GLU A 132 -7.13 37.40 -12.03
N TYR A 133 -6.55 38.55 -11.88
CA TYR A 133 -5.69 38.74 -10.77
C TYR A 133 -6.47 38.58 -9.50
N PHE A 134 -5.94 37.72 -8.68
CA PHE A 134 -6.56 37.42 -7.47
C PHE A 134 -6.03 38.33 -6.39
N ASP A 135 -6.88 39.13 -5.83
CA ASP A 135 -6.52 39.97 -4.72
C ASP A 135 -6.80 39.20 -3.44
N PRO A 136 -5.78 38.90 -2.66
CA PRO A 136 -5.98 38.15 -1.45
C PRO A 136 -6.95 38.82 -0.48
N ASN A 137 -7.01 40.12 -0.53
CA ASN A 137 -7.92 40.83 0.35
C ASN A 137 -9.37 40.63 -0.05
N GLU A 138 -9.63 40.53 -1.32
CA GLU A 138 -10.97 40.25 -1.79
C GLU A 138 -11.38 38.83 -1.47
N MET A 139 -10.45 37.95 -1.52
CA MET A 139 -10.74 36.54 -1.29
C MET A 139 -11.24 36.29 0.13
N PHE A 140 -10.79 37.09 1.04
CA PHE A 140 -11.14 36.89 2.42
C PHE A 140 -12.24 37.80 2.93
N THR A 141 -12.84 38.51 2.05
CA THR A 141 -14.01 39.30 2.36
C THR A 141 -15.27 38.62 1.81
#